data_429792b2ac5ab61a7993f2507643e96f
#
_entry.id   429792b2ac5ab61a7993f2507643e96f
#
_cell.length_a   1.000
_cell.length_b   1.000
_cell.length_c   1.000
_cell.angle_alpha   90.00
_cell.angle_beta   90.00
_cell.angle_gamma   90.00
#
_symmetry.space_group_name_H-M   'P 1'
#
loop_
_entity.id
_entity.type
_entity.pdbx_description
1 polymer ?
#
loop_
_entity_poly.entity_id
_entity_poly.type
_entity_poly.pdbx_seq_one_letter_code
_entity_poly.pdbx_strand_id
1 'polypeptide(L)'
;KDRMLKPSDGGPVAVPSQDMVLGIYYLTQERPGEKGEGSFFRDMNEAILAYENGYITLQTKITIRCEKEMEDGTVMQQNVSSTLGRFLFNEILPQDLGYVDRTVPGNELALEVDFLVAKKQLKQILEKVINTHGATKTAEVLDYIKATGYKYSTRAAMTVSISDMTVPPQKPQMLSEAQ
;
A
#
# COMPACT_ATOMS: atom_id res chain seq x y z
N LYS A 1 2.96 -3.52 24.46
CA LYS A 1 2.45 -2.55 23.64
C LYS A 1 3.05 -1.22 23.83
N ASP A 2 2.89 -0.65 24.95
CA ASP A 2 3.49 0.64 25.18
C ASP A 2 4.98 0.58 25.06
N ARG A 3 5.56 -0.55 25.35
CA ARG A 3 7.00 -0.62 25.24
C ARG A 3 7.49 -0.67 23.84
N MET A 4 6.61 -0.85 22.87
CA MET A 4 7.01 -0.82 21.50
C MET A 4 7.23 0.60 21.01
N LEU A 5 6.78 1.59 21.76
CA LEU A 5 6.95 2.97 21.45
C LEU A 5 7.57 3.67 22.62
N LYS A 6 8.70 4.30 22.39
CA LYS A 6 9.39 5.02 23.45
C LYS A 6 9.67 6.42 23.02
N PRO A 7 8.64 7.23 22.90
CA PRO A 7 8.85 8.59 22.42
C PRO A 7 9.73 9.40 23.37
N SER A 8 9.69 9.10 24.63
CA SER A 8 10.50 9.83 25.59
C SER A 8 11.98 9.60 25.36
N ASP A 9 12.33 8.49 24.79
CA ASP A 9 13.72 8.22 24.48
C ASP A 9 14.12 8.81 23.15
N GLY A 10 13.17 9.43 22.48
CA GLY A 10 13.47 10.00 21.18
C GLY A 10 13.65 8.96 20.11
N GLY A 11 13.48 7.71 20.45
CA GLY A 11 13.65 6.65 19.49
C GLY A 11 12.38 5.87 19.30
N PRO A 12 12.01 5.59 18.10
CA PRO A 12 10.90 4.74 17.83
C PRO A 12 11.34 3.34 18.16
N VAL A 13 10.44 2.61 18.67
CA VAL A 13 10.79 1.27 19.07
C VAL A 13 9.82 0.26 18.52
N ALA A 14 8.93 0.69 17.67
CA ALA A 14 8.07 -0.25 17.00
C ALA A 14 8.93 -1.06 16.05
N VAL A 15 9.05 -2.33 16.30
CA VAL A 15 9.81 -3.23 15.43
C VAL A 15 8.78 -4.07 14.69
N PRO A 16 8.63 -3.87 13.38
CA PRO A 16 7.65 -4.65 12.63
C PRO A 16 7.99 -6.13 12.67
N SER A 17 6.97 -6.95 12.81
CA SER A 17 7.17 -8.39 12.77
C SER A 17 7.50 -8.81 11.34
N GLN A 18 8.01 -10.02 11.21
CA GLN A 18 8.37 -10.53 9.90
C GLN A 18 7.15 -10.66 9.00
N ASP A 19 6.00 -11.06 9.57
CA ASP A 19 4.78 -11.17 8.77
C ASP A 19 4.31 -9.82 8.27
N MET A 20 4.43 -8.79 9.11
CA MET A 20 4.09 -7.44 8.70
C MET A 20 4.97 -6.98 7.55
N VAL A 21 6.26 -7.20 7.69
CA VAL A 21 7.20 -6.79 6.66
C VAL A 21 6.90 -7.49 5.35
N LEU A 22 6.68 -8.81 5.40
CA LEU A 22 6.40 -9.58 4.19
C LEU A 22 5.12 -9.10 3.53
N GLY A 23 4.08 -8.89 4.31
CA GLY A 23 2.81 -8.46 3.75
C GLY A 23 2.88 -7.08 3.10
N ILE A 24 3.57 -6.16 3.75
CA ILE A 24 3.69 -4.81 3.20
C ILE A 24 4.61 -4.80 1.99
N TYR A 25 5.66 -5.61 2.01
CA TYR A 25 6.54 -5.75 0.86
C TYR A 25 5.73 -6.24 -0.35
N TYR A 26 4.94 -7.29 -0.16
CA TYR A 26 4.10 -7.82 -1.22
C TYR A 26 3.11 -6.76 -1.70
N LEU A 27 2.49 -6.05 -0.77
CA LEU A 27 1.47 -5.06 -1.09
C LEU A 27 2.04 -3.90 -1.91
N THR A 28 3.28 -3.51 -1.64
CA THR A 28 3.87 -2.33 -2.27
C THR A 28 4.77 -2.66 -3.47
N GLN A 29 4.82 -3.91 -3.87
CA GLN A 29 5.55 -4.29 -5.08
C GLN A 29 4.87 -3.73 -6.31
N GLU A 30 5.68 -3.40 -7.30
CA GLU A 30 5.17 -3.02 -8.62
C GLU A 30 5.75 -4.00 -9.62
N ARG A 31 4.91 -4.59 -10.46
CA ARG A 31 5.37 -5.57 -11.44
C ARG A 31 5.01 -5.10 -12.84
N PRO A 32 6.01 -4.75 -13.65
CA PRO A 32 5.74 -4.37 -15.04
C PRO A 32 5.12 -5.54 -15.79
N GLY A 33 4.20 -5.23 -16.66
CA GLY A 33 3.58 -6.25 -17.49
C GLY A 33 2.47 -7.03 -16.85
N GLU A 34 2.05 -6.65 -15.64
CA GLU A 34 0.92 -7.32 -15.00
C GLU A 34 -0.36 -7.04 -15.76
N LYS A 35 -1.33 -7.95 -15.62
CA LYS A 35 -2.59 -7.79 -16.35
C LYS A 35 -3.27 -6.51 -15.93
N GLY A 36 -3.86 -5.84 -16.92
CA GLY A 36 -4.55 -4.58 -16.68
C GLY A 36 -3.65 -3.38 -16.57
N GLU A 37 -2.37 -3.52 -16.88
CA GLU A 37 -1.43 -2.43 -16.78
C GLU A 37 -1.90 -1.25 -17.61
N GLY A 38 -1.87 -0.06 -16.99
CA GLY A 38 -2.31 1.15 -17.67
C GLY A 38 -3.79 1.46 -17.54
N SER A 39 -4.53 0.63 -16.84
CA SER A 39 -5.96 0.87 -16.64
C SER A 39 -6.21 2.15 -15.87
N PHE A 40 -7.33 2.79 -16.19
CA PHE A 40 -7.76 4.01 -15.53
C PHE A 40 -9.05 3.76 -14.76
N PHE A 41 -9.13 4.25 -13.52
CA PHE A 41 -10.31 4.10 -12.70
C PHE A 41 -10.76 5.44 -12.15
N ARG A 42 -12.09 5.59 -12.04
CA ARG A 42 -12.67 6.83 -11.56
C ARG A 42 -12.42 7.07 -10.09
N ASP A 43 -12.33 5.99 -9.33
CA ASP A 43 -12.12 6.10 -7.91
C ASP A 43 -11.55 4.79 -7.38
N MET A 44 -11.27 4.79 -6.10
CA MET A 44 -10.66 3.63 -5.45
C MET A 44 -11.59 2.42 -5.49
N ASN A 45 -12.90 2.65 -5.32
CA ASN A 45 -13.84 1.54 -5.31
C ASN A 45 -13.84 0.80 -6.64
N GLU A 46 -13.77 1.54 -7.73
CA GLU A 46 -13.74 0.92 -9.04
C GLU A 46 -12.48 0.08 -9.22
N ALA A 47 -11.36 0.58 -8.73
CA ALA A 47 -10.11 -0.17 -8.81
C ALA A 47 -10.16 -1.44 -7.96
N ILE A 48 -10.74 -1.34 -6.77
CA ILE A 48 -10.88 -2.51 -5.90
C ILE A 48 -11.76 -3.56 -6.55
N LEU A 49 -12.86 -3.14 -7.17
CA LEU A 49 -13.73 -4.07 -7.87
C LEU A 49 -13.01 -4.77 -9.01
N ALA A 50 -12.20 -4.01 -9.76
CA ALA A 50 -11.43 -4.62 -10.84
C ALA A 50 -10.47 -5.67 -10.30
N TYR A 51 -9.85 -5.38 -9.16
CA TYR A 51 -8.96 -6.32 -8.53
C TYR A 51 -9.70 -7.57 -8.09
N GLU A 52 -10.86 -7.40 -7.45
CA GLU A 52 -11.63 -8.54 -6.97
C GLU A 52 -12.15 -9.40 -8.11
N ASN A 53 -12.42 -8.79 -9.26
CA ASN A 53 -12.87 -9.51 -10.42
C ASN A 53 -11.74 -10.04 -11.31
N GLY A 54 -10.50 -9.83 -10.89
CA GLY A 54 -9.37 -10.41 -11.59
C GLY A 54 -8.88 -9.64 -12.80
N TYR A 55 -9.32 -8.40 -13.00
CA TYR A 55 -8.86 -7.61 -14.13
C TYR A 55 -7.50 -6.97 -13.90
N ILE A 56 -7.13 -6.76 -12.64
CA ILE A 56 -5.82 -6.26 -12.27
C ILE A 56 -5.34 -7.02 -11.06
N THR A 57 -4.05 -6.89 -10.75
CA THR A 57 -3.50 -7.42 -9.49
C THR A 57 -3.13 -6.25 -8.61
N LEU A 58 -2.68 -6.55 -7.40
CA LEU A 58 -2.22 -5.50 -6.48
C LEU A 58 -0.98 -4.80 -7.02
N GLN A 59 -0.23 -5.48 -7.87
CA GLN A 59 1.03 -4.97 -8.39
C GLN A 59 0.92 -4.34 -9.76
N THR A 60 -0.29 -4.24 -10.31
CA THR A 60 -0.52 -3.64 -11.61
C THR A 60 -0.40 -2.12 -11.53
N LYS A 61 0.34 -1.53 -12.46
CA LYS A 61 0.42 -0.07 -12.55
C LYS A 61 -0.88 0.46 -13.14
N ILE A 62 -1.57 1.30 -12.39
CA ILE A 62 -2.87 1.83 -12.80
C ILE A 62 -2.90 3.33 -12.52
N THR A 63 -3.96 3.97 -12.96
CA THR A 63 -4.20 5.38 -12.68
C THR A 63 -5.58 5.52 -12.05
N ILE A 64 -5.67 6.25 -10.95
CA ILE A 64 -6.93 6.53 -10.29
C ILE A 64 -7.13 8.02 -10.24
N ARG A 65 -8.36 8.47 -10.54
CA ARG A 65 -8.72 9.87 -10.34
C ARG A 65 -8.96 10.08 -8.85
N CYS A 66 -8.13 10.89 -8.24
CA CYS A 66 -8.22 11.18 -6.82
C CYS A 66 -8.83 12.54 -6.60
N GLU A 67 -9.56 12.69 -5.50
CA GLU A 67 -10.19 13.95 -5.14
C GLU A 67 -9.88 14.27 -3.70
N LYS A 68 -9.78 15.55 -3.42
CA LYS A 68 -9.56 16.02 -2.06
C LYS A 68 -10.16 17.39 -1.89
N GLU A 69 -10.86 17.56 -0.78
CA GLU A 69 -11.37 18.90 -0.43
C GLU A 69 -10.24 19.68 0.20
N MET A 70 -9.95 20.84 -0.34
CA MET A 70 -8.87 21.67 0.14
C MET A 70 -9.37 22.54 1.27
N GLU A 71 -8.45 23.22 1.95
CA GLU A 71 -8.78 24.04 3.10
C GLU A 71 -9.73 25.17 2.74
N ASP A 72 -9.67 25.66 1.51
CA ASP A 72 -10.54 26.75 1.09
C ASP A 72 -11.91 26.26 0.62
N GLY A 73 -12.20 24.98 0.78
CA GLY A 73 -13.47 24.42 0.40
C GLY A 73 -13.59 23.94 -1.03
N THR A 74 -12.59 24.21 -1.85
CA THR A 74 -12.63 23.71 -3.23
C THR A 74 -12.24 22.23 -3.25
N VAL A 75 -12.69 21.56 -4.32
CA VAL A 75 -12.36 20.14 -4.51
C VAL A 75 -11.32 20.05 -5.59
N MET A 76 -10.19 19.44 -5.27
CA MET A 76 -9.13 19.22 -6.24
C MET A 76 -9.22 17.81 -6.78
N GLN A 77 -9.07 17.65 -8.07
CA GLN A 77 -9.01 16.34 -8.72
C GLN A 77 -7.68 16.17 -9.41
N GLN A 78 -7.14 14.98 -9.33
CA GLN A 78 -5.85 14.71 -9.93
C GLN A 78 -5.77 13.23 -10.28
N ASN A 79 -5.24 12.93 -11.45
CA ASN A 79 -4.98 11.54 -11.82
C ASN A 79 -3.64 11.13 -11.21
N VAL A 80 -3.67 10.07 -10.42
CA VAL A 80 -2.48 9.60 -9.74
C VAL A 80 -2.18 8.19 -10.23
N SER A 81 -0.95 7.94 -10.65
CA SER A 81 -0.53 6.64 -11.16
C SER A 81 0.33 5.93 -10.14
N SER A 82 -0.05 4.71 -9.82
CA SER A 82 0.69 3.85 -8.92
C SER A 82 0.08 2.45 -9.02
N THR A 83 0.33 1.62 -8.02
CA THR A 83 -0.32 0.31 -7.97
C THR A 83 -1.43 0.33 -6.94
N LEU A 84 -2.41 -0.56 -7.12
CA LEU A 84 -3.50 -0.62 -6.16
C LEU A 84 -2.98 -0.89 -4.76
N GLY A 85 -1.97 -1.76 -4.64
CA GLY A 85 -1.40 -2.04 -3.34
C GLY A 85 -0.86 -0.81 -2.64
N ARG A 86 -0.18 0.06 -3.40
CA ARG A 86 0.35 1.29 -2.82
C ARG A 86 -0.75 2.26 -2.46
N PHE A 87 -1.80 2.34 -3.27
CA PHE A 87 -2.97 3.15 -2.91
C PHE A 87 -3.55 2.68 -1.59
N LEU A 88 -3.70 1.36 -1.43
CA LEU A 88 -4.27 0.81 -0.20
C LEU A 88 -3.38 1.08 1.01
N PHE A 89 -2.08 0.96 0.83
CA PHE A 89 -1.15 1.22 1.93
C PHE A 89 -1.22 2.69 2.37
N ASN A 90 -1.33 3.59 1.40
CA ASN A 90 -1.40 5.00 1.72
C ASN A 90 -2.68 5.39 2.44
N GLU A 91 -3.72 4.59 2.32
CA GLU A 91 -4.97 4.89 3.02
C GLU A 91 -4.84 4.78 4.53
N ILE A 92 -3.86 4.02 5.00
CA ILE A 92 -3.67 3.87 6.43
C ILE A 92 -2.57 4.78 6.96
N LEU A 93 -1.97 5.58 6.10
CA LEU A 93 -0.86 6.45 6.49
C LEU A 93 -1.27 7.92 6.42
N PRO A 94 -0.77 8.73 7.34
CA PRO A 94 -0.87 10.18 7.16
C PRO A 94 -0.16 10.58 5.88
N GLN A 95 -0.67 11.60 5.22
CA GLN A 95 -0.12 12.02 3.94
C GLN A 95 0.73 13.29 4.08
N ASP A 96 1.33 13.47 5.24
CA ASP A 96 2.17 14.63 5.53
C ASP A 96 3.51 14.21 6.15
N LEU A 97 4.05 13.10 5.70
CA LEU A 97 5.26 12.55 6.30
C LEU A 97 6.54 13.13 5.72
N GLY A 98 6.43 13.89 4.64
CA GLY A 98 7.61 14.55 4.10
C GLY A 98 8.28 13.85 2.93
N TYR A 99 7.75 12.72 2.49
CA TYR A 99 8.29 12.09 1.29
C TYR A 99 7.92 12.85 0.03
N VAL A 100 6.83 13.61 0.08
CA VAL A 100 6.34 14.36 -1.06
C VAL A 100 6.31 15.84 -0.68
N ASP A 101 6.88 16.67 -1.53
CA ASP A 101 6.84 18.12 -1.33
C ASP A 101 5.52 18.64 -1.88
N ARG A 102 4.57 18.87 -1.00
CA ARG A 102 3.22 19.29 -1.39
C ARG A 102 3.14 20.72 -1.89
N THR A 103 4.21 21.48 -1.74
CA THR A 103 4.24 22.86 -2.25
C THR A 103 4.53 22.88 -3.75
N VAL A 104 4.97 21.77 -4.33
CA VAL A 104 5.24 21.70 -5.75
C VAL A 104 3.93 21.44 -6.48
N PRO A 105 3.56 22.29 -7.45
CA PRO A 105 2.32 22.05 -8.20
C PRO A 105 2.35 20.68 -8.87
N GLY A 106 1.25 19.96 -8.76
CA GLY A 106 1.14 18.63 -9.29
C GLY A 106 1.34 17.55 -8.26
N ASN A 107 1.84 17.90 -7.07
CA ASN A 107 2.09 16.93 -6.01
C ASN A 107 1.01 16.91 -4.94
N GLU A 108 -0.02 17.71 -5.10
CA GLU A 108 -0.99 17.89 -4.02
C GLU A 108 -1.67 16.58 -3.60
N LEU A 109 -1.97 15.73 -4.55
CA LEU A 109 -2.64 14.46 -4.26
C LEU A 109 -1.76 13.24 -4.51
N ALA A 110 -0.47 13.44 -4.76
CA ALA A 110 0.43 12.32 -4.96
C ALA A 110 0.50 11.47 -3.69
N LEU A 111 0.74 10.18 -3.88
CA LEU A 111 0.84 9.28 -2.73
C LEU A 111 2.09 9.59 -1.93
N GLU A 112 1.94 9.62 -0.62
CA GLU A 112 3.07 9.86 0.25
C GLU A 112 4.12 8.77 0.08
N VAL A 113 3.68 7.53 -0.01
CA VAL A 113 4.57 6.39 -0.17
C VAL A 113 4.27 5.75 -1.52
N ASP A 114 5.15 5.97 -2.49
CA ASP A 114 5.00 5.41 -3.82
C ASP A 114 6.28 4.69 -4.20
N PHE A 115 6.71 3.80 -3.31
CA PHE A 115 7.92 3.02 -3.51
C PHE A 115 7.75 1.68 -2.81
N LEU A 116 8.67 0.78 -3.09
CA LEU A 116 8.67 -0.53 -2.45
C LEU A 116 9.04 -0.38 -0.98
N VAL A 117 8.26 -0.98 -0.12
CA VAL A 117 8.46 -0.86 1.33
C VAL A 117 8.98 -2.18 1.87
N ALA A 118 10.28 -2.23 2.12
CA ALA A 118 10.91 -3.34 2.81
C ALA A 118 11.04 -2.96 4.29
N LYS A 119 11.72 -3.79 5.04
CA LYS A 119 11.83 -3.58 6.49
C LYS A 119 12.40 -2.21 6.83
N LYS A 120 13.44 -1.81 6.13
CA LYS A 120 14.09 -0.53 6.41
C LYS A 120 13.13 0.63 6.17
N GLN A 121 12.43 0.59 5.05
CA GLN A 121 11.50 1.66 4.72
C GLN A 121 10.34 1.69 5.70
N LEU A 122 9.88 0.54 6.14
CA LEU A 122 8.76 0.49 7.08
C LEU A 122 9.16 1.12 8.40
N LYS A 123 10.36 0.85 8.88
CA LYS A 123 10.85 1.49 10.10
C LYS A 123 10.93 3.00 9.93
N GLN A 124 11.45 3.46 8.80
CA GLN A 124 11.54 4.88 8.54
C GLN A 124 10.18 5.55 8.51
N ILE A 125 9.20 4.88 7.92
CA ILE A 125 7.84 5.41 7.87
C ILE A 125 7.29 5.57 9.28
N LEU A 126 7.47 4.55 10.12
CA LEU A 126 6.98 4.63 11.50
C LEU A 126 7.69 5.74 12.28
N GLU A 127 8.97 5.93 12.05
CA GLU A 127 9.69 7.03 12.67
C GLU A 127 9.11 8.37 12.26
N LYS A 128 8.80 8.52 10.99
CA LYS A 128 8.22 9.77 10.52
C LYS A 128 6.83 10.00 11.11
N VAL A 129 6.06 8.93 11.28
CA VAL A 129 4.75 9.08 11.87
C VAL A 129 4.86 9.53 13.32
N ILE A 130 5.76 8.92 14.10
CA ILE A 130 5.86 9.31 15.49
C ILE A 130 6.42 10.72 15.64
N ASN A 131 7.36 11.11 14.79
CA ASN A 131 7.93 12.45 14.86
C ASN A 131 6.93 13.53 14.41
N THR A 132 6.02 13.18 13.53
CA THR A 132 5.06 14.15 12.99
C THR A 132 3.77 14.18 13.77
N HIS A 133 3.28 13.05 14.21
CA HIS A 133 1.95 12.91 14.81
C HIS A 133 1.94 12.37 16.22
N GLY A 134 3.06 11.92 16.73
CA GLY A 134 3.14 11.45 18.11
C GLY A 134 2.80 9.99 18.28
N ALA A 135 2.87 9.54 19.53
CA ALA A 135 2.77 8.12 19.84
C ALA A 135 1.38 7.54 19.60
N THR A 136 0.35 8.31 19.90
CA THR A 136 -1.02 7.79 19.75
C THR A 136 -1.33 7.49 18.29
N LYS A 137 -1.00 8.42 17.41
CA LYS A 137 -1.25 8.21 15.99
C LYS A 137 -0.39 7.07 15.46
N THR A 138 0.84 6.97 15.95
CA THR A 138 1.73 5.89 15.52
C THR A 138 1.18 4.53 15.93
N ALA A 139 0.62 4.42 17.13
CA ALA A 139 0.02 3.16 17.56
C ALA A 139 -1.15 2.79 16.67
N GLU A 140 -1.96 3.78 16.30
CA GLU A 140 -3.09 3.57 15.42
C GLU A 140 -2.64 3.05 14.06
N VAL A 141 -1.64 3.72 13.49
CA VAL A 141 -1.09 3.33 12.21
C VAL A 141 -0.48 1.93 12.29
N LEU A 142 0.22 1.65 13.38
CA LEU A 142 0.84 0.35 13.57
C LEU A 142 -0.20 -0.76 13.60
N ASP A 143 -1.34 -0.52 14.25
CA ASP A 143 -2.40 -1.51 14.28
C ASP A 143 -2.93 -1.79 12.88
N TYR A 144 -3.11 -0.75 12.07
CA TYR A 144 -3.52 -0.95 10.69
C TYR A 144 -2.47 -1.70 9.88
N ILE A 145 -1.21 -1.39 10.12
CA ILE A 145 -0.13 -2.08 9.42
C ILE A 145 -0.10 -3.55 9.79
N LYS A 146 -0.34 -3.86 11.06
CA LYS A 146 -0.40 -5.25 11.49
C LYS A 146 -1.49 -6.01 10.77
N ALA A 147 -2.70 -5.45 10.76
CA ALA A 147 -3.83 -6.11 10.12
C ALA A 147 -3.60 -6.26 8.62
N THR A 148 -3.12 -5.20 7.99
CA THR A 148 -2.88 -5.20 6.55
C THR A 148 -1.74 -6.15 6.20
N GLY A 149 -0.67 -6.11 6.98
CA GLY A 149 0.47 -6.98 6.74
C GLY A 149 0.10 -8.46 6.87
N TYR A 150 -0.68 -8.79 7.90
CA TYR A 150 -1.11 -10.17 8.07
C TYR A 150 -1.98 -10.62 6.90
N LYS A 151 -2.93 -9.77 6.52
CA LYS A 151 -3.85 -10.09 5.42
C LYS A 151 -3.09 -10.37 4.14
N TYR A 152 -2.12 -9.53 3.81
CA TYR A 152 -1.44 -9.67 2.53
C TYR A 152 -0.25 -10.63 2.59
N SER A 153 0.31 -10.90 3.76
CA SER A 153 1.29 -11.98 3.86
C SER A 153 0.60 -13.31 3.63
N THR A 154 -0.61 -13.47 4.12
CA THR A 154 -1.39 -14.66 3.86
C THR A 154 -1.68 -14.80 2.37
N ARG A 155 -2.05 -13.71 1.72
CA ARG A 155 -2.29 -13.74 0.28
C ARG A 155 -1.04 -14.08 -0.50
N ALA A 156 0.10 -13.53 -0.08
CA ALA A 156 1.36 -13.82 -0.74
C ALA A 156 1.71 -15.29 -0.63
N ALA A 157 1.52 -15.86 0.54
CA ALA A 157 1.79 -17.27 0.75
C ALA A 157 0.87 -18.14 -0.08
N MET A 158 -0.41 -17.77 -0.17
CA MET A 158 -1.35 -18.51 -0.98
C MET A 158 -0.99 -18.45 -2.46
N THR A 159 -0.53 -17.30 -2.91
CA THR A 159 -0.14 -17.15 -4.30
C THR A 159 1.04 -18.06 -4.62
N VAL A 160 2.01 -18.12 -3.74
CA VAL A 160 3.16 -18.99 -3.94
C VAL A 160 2.72 -20.45 -3.94
N SER A 161 1.84 -20.83 -3.02
CA SER A 161 1.34 -22.20 -2.95
C SER A 161 0.62 -22.59 -4.23
N ILE A 162 -0.20 -21.69 -4.75
CA ILE A 162 -0.91 -21.97 -5.99
C ILE A 162 0.06 -22.13 -7.14
N SER A 163 1.08 -21.29 -7.19
CA SER A 163 2.10 -21.41 -8.22
C SER A 163 2.78 -22.74 -8.16
N ASP A 164 3.10 -23.21 -6.97
CA ASP A 164 3.76 -24.50 -6.80
C ASP A 164 2.88 -25.63 -7.26
N MET A 165 1.57 -25.47 -7.13
CA MET A 165 0.66 -26.54 -7.46
C MET A 165 0.31 -26.60 -8.94
N THR A 166 0.71 -25.61 -9.70
CA THR A 166 0.37 -25.58 -11.13
C THR A 166 1.46 -26.18 -11.98
N VAL A 167 1.85 -27.36 -11.65
CA VAL A 167 2.97 -27.94 -12.32
C VAL A 167 2.68 -28.45 -13.71
N PRO A 168 1.63 -29.22 -13.94
CA PRO A 168 1.42 -29.75 -15.29
C PRO A 168 1.14 -28.64 -16.29
N PRO A 169 1.75 -28.70 -17.45
CA PRO A 169 1.61 -27.61 -18.41
C PRO A 169 0.18 -27.30 -18.82
N GLN A 170 -0.65 -28.28 -18.83
CA GLN A 170 -2.03 -28.04 -19.24
C GLN A 170 -2.83 -27.38 -18.16
N LYS A 171 -2.32 -27.31 -16.96
CA LYS A 171 -3.06 -26.71 -15.86
C LYS A 171 -3.16 -25.21 -15.89
N PRO A 172 -2.18 -24.49 -16.42
CA PRO A 172 -2.33 -23.04 -16.42
C PRO A 172 -3.62 -22.58 -17.05
N GLN A 173 -4.05 -23.28 -18.05
CA GLN A 173 -5.27 -22.93 -18.73
C GLN A 173 -6.46 -23.06 -17.82
N MET A 174 -6.52 -24.14 -17.08
CA MET A 174 -7.60 -24.33 -16.13
C MET A 174 -7.61 -23.27 -15.06
N LEU A 175 -6.43 -22.90 -14.58
CA LEU A 175 -6.35 -21.90 -13.55
C LEU A 175 -6.79 -20.56 -14.06
N SER A 176 -6.45 -20.23 -15.29
CA SER A 176 -6.91 -18.99 -15.87
C SER A 176 -8.42 -18.91 -15.87
N GLU A 177 -9.04 -20.02 -16.18
CA GLU A 177 -10.49 -20.04 -16.24
C GLU A 177 -11.11 -20.01 -14.87
N ALA A 178 -10.43 -20.55 -13.90
CA ALA A 178 -10.96 -20.58 -12.55
C ALA A 178 -11.04 -19.20 -11.93
N GLN A 179 -10.43 -18.24 -12.54
CA GLN A 179 -10.52 -16.91 -12.06
C GLN A 179 -11.66 -16.18 -12.64
#